data_7b3fa14bdaafbfc68d8a9a16629d737d
#
_entry.id   7b3fa14bdaafbfc68d8a9a16629d737d
#
_cell.length_a   1.000
_cell.length_b   1.000
_cell.length_c   1.000
_cell.angle_alpha   90.00
_cell.angle_beta   90.00
_cell.angle_gamma   90.00
#
_symmetry.space_group_name_H-M   'P 1'
#
loop_
_entity.id
_entity.type
_entity.pdbx_description
1 polymer ?
#
loop_
_entity_poly.entity_id
_entity_poly.type
_entity_poly.pdbx_seq_one_letter_code
_entity_poly.pdbx_strand_id
1 'polypeptide(L)'
;MTKNILLLFFTFFFSLNVYSQKFELGFKGGANSATQKLSTIQGVESITGYHLGAFTYIKLPLIFGIQAEAQYSTQGGKFELSQVVNKNNLSYLNIPVLIRSDFGPFNFHFGPQFGLLTGANLSLNGIKNDIKDQFSDRDFSIVVGIGLRLPARLGVSLRYVKGLKNVSDPSIINEETKNTMFQLSLKYSLIQLGIEKSKE
;
A
#
# COMPACT_ATOMS: atom_id res chain seq x y z
N MET A 1 36.35 -8.59 7.80
CA MET A 1 35.90 -7.22 8.11
C MET A 1 34.38 -7.05 8.07
N THR A 2 33.66 -7.64 7.14
CA THR A 2 32.20 -7.50 6.96
C THR A 2 31.35 -8.05 8.11
N LYS A 3 31.74 -9.19 8.73
CA LYS A 3 31.00 -9.78 9.88
C LYS A 3 31.00 -8.87 11.12
N ASN A 4 32.10 -8.18 11.40
CA ASN A 4 32.20 -7.31 12.57
C ASN A 4 31.43 -6.00 12.37
N ILE A 5 31.29 -5.50 11.14
CA ILE A 5 30.48 -4.32 10.81
C ILE A 5 28.99 -4.67 10.97
N LEU A 6 28.57 -5.85 10.56
CA LEU A 6 27.20 -6.32 10.74
C LEU A 6 26.83 -6.48 12.22
N LEU A 7 27.76 -7.00 13.03
CA LEU A 7 27.58 -7.14 14.48
C LEU A 7 27.51 -5.79 15.19
N LEU A 8 28.36 -4.83 14.81
CA LEU A 8 28.34 -3.45 15.31
C LEU A 8 27.03 -2.73 14.90
N PHE A 9 26.54 -2.97 13.70
CA PHE A 9 25.26 -2.42 13.25
C PHE A 9 24.09 -3.00 14.07
N PHE A 10 24.14 -4.31 14.37
CA PHE A 10 23.12 -5.00 15.16
C PHE A 10 23.16 -4.58 16.64
N THR A 11 24.35 -4.39 17.25
CA THR A 11 24.49 -3.93 18.63
C THR A 11 24.12 -2.45 18.78
N PHE A 12 24.40 -1.60 17.79
CA PHE A 12 23.98 -0.20 17.78
C PHE A 12 22.45 -0.06 17.73
N PHE A 13 21.76 -0.91 16.98
CA PHE A 13 20.29 -0.93 16.95
C PHE A 13 19.67 -1.43 18.26
N PHE A 14 20.34 -2.30 18.98
CA PHE A 14 19.87 -2.82 20.30
C PHE A 14 20.14 -1.88 21.47
N SER A 15 21.09 -0.95 21.36
CA SER A 15 21.42 0.02 22.41
C SER A 15 20.57 1.30 22.40
N LEU A 16 19.65 1.45 21.45
CA LEU A 16 18.66 2.52 21.49
C LEU A 16 17.73 2.25 22.68
N ASN A 17 17.94 2.99 23.75
CA ASN A 17 17.14 2.94 24.98
C ASN A 17 15.64 2.93 24.63
N VAL A 18 14.98 1.81 24.95
CA VAL A 18 13.55 1.53 24.67
C VAL A 18 12.60 2.35 25.58
N TYR A 19 13.05 3.46 26.12
CA TYR A 19 12.23 4.34 26.91
C TYR A 19 11.34 5.19 26.00
N SER A 20 10.03 4.86 25.97
CA SER A 20 8.96 5.63 25.28
C SER A 20 8.74 5.33 23.79
N GLN A 21 9.23 4.22 23.26
CA GLN A 21 8.84 3.82 21.89
C GLN A 21 7.45 3.18 21.91
N LYS A 22 6.51 3.79 21.18
CA LYS A 22 5.22 3.14 20.91
C LYS A 22 5.42 2.13 19.80
N PHE A 23 5.11 0.87 20.09
CA PHE A 23 5.09 -0.20 19.10
C PHE A 23 3.65 -0.65 18.88
N GLU A 24 3.28 -0.79 17.62
CA GLU A 24 1.96 -1.24 17.22
C GLU A 24 2.11 -2.32 16.13
N LEU A 25 1.41 -3.44 16.31
CA LEU A 25 1.29 -4.51 15.33
C LEU A 25 -0.19 -4.84 15.16
N GLY A 26 -0.63 -5.01 13.93
CA GLY A 26 -2.04 -5.31 13.67
C GLY A 26 -2.35 -5.70 12.25
N PHE A 27 -3.64 -5.83 11.99
CA PHE A 27 -4.20 -6.11 10.68
C PHE A 27 -4.94 -4.90 10.12
N LYS A 28 -5.04 -4.85 8.81
CA LYS A 28 -5.82 -3.85 8.07
C LYS A 28 -6.52 -4.52 6.89
N GLY A 29 -7.67 -3.98 6.54
CA GLY A 29 -8.39 -4.39 5.35
C GLY A 29 -9.37 -3.33 4.92
N GLY A 30 -9.82 -3.39 3.66
CA GLY A 30 -10.76 -2.42 3.16
C GLY A 30 -10.96 -2.43 1.66
N ALA A 31 -11.53 -1.34 1.15
CA ALA A 31 -11.85 -1.17 -0.26
C ALA A 31 -10.84 -0.27 -0.96
N ASN A 32 -10.66 -0.55 -2.25
CA ASN A 32 -9.88 0.26 -3.18
C ASN A 32 -10.82 0.80 -4.26
N SER A 33 -10.61 2.05 -4.67
CA SER A 33 -11.10 2.59 -5.95
C SER A 33 -9.87 2.84 -6.81
N ALA A 34 -9.63 1.97 -7.78
CA ALA A 34 -8.43 1.97 -8.60
C ALA A 34 -8.74 2.33 -10.04
N THR A 35 -7.84 3.06 -10.68
CA THR A 35 -7.86 3.36 -12.11
C THR A 35 -6.46 3.22 -12.69
N GLN A 36 -6.38 3.04 -14.00
CA GLN A 36 -5.15 3.04 -14.76
C GLN A 36 -5.09 4.29 -15.63
N LYS A 37 -3.97 5.02 -15.57
CA LYS A 37 -3.70 6.09 -16.53
C LYS A 37 -2.93 5.49 -17.70
N LEU A 38 -3.55 5.52 -18.87
CA LEU A 38 -2.94 5.15 -20.15
C LEU A 38 -2.54 6.43 -20.89
N SER A 39 -1.43 6.40 -21.64
CA SER A 39 -0.93 7.56 -22.37
C SER A 39 -1.85 7.96 -23.54
N THR A 40 -2.47 7.01 -24.21
CA THR A 40 -3.23 7.22 -25.43
C THR A 40 -4.76 7.10 -25.24
N ILE A 41 -5.21 6.33 -24.22
CA ILE A 41 -6.63 6.09 -23.96
C ILE A 41 -7.13 7.03 -22.87
N GLN A 42 -8.11 7.88 -23.21
CA GLN A 42 -8.84 8.72 -22.24
C GLN A 42 -10.12 8.01 -21.79
N GLY A 43 -10.63 8.38 -20.61
CA GLY A 43 -11.91 7.87 -20.12
C GLY A 43 -11.83 6.49 -19.43
N VAL A 44 -10.67 6.09 -18.92
CA VAL A 44 -10.56 4.87 -18.10
C VAL A 44 -11.33 5.06 -16.80
N GLU A 45 -12.35 4.22 -16.60
CA GLU A 45 -13.15 4.22 -15.39
C GLU A 45 -12.44 3.48 -14.24
N SER A 46 -12.73 3.90 -13.02
CA SER A 46 -12.22 3.21 -11.83
C SER A 46 -12.95 1.89 -11.60
N ILE A 47 -12.22 0.93 -11.06
CA ILE A 47 -12.79 -0.32 -10.55
C ILE A 47 -12.70 -0.38 -9.04
N THR A 48 -13.69 -1.04 -8.44
CA THR A 48 -13.65 -1.37 -7.01
C THR A 48 -12.86 -2.63 -6.80
N GLY A 49 -11.90 -2.57 -5.88
CA GLY A 49 -11.10 -3.69 -5.41
C GLY A 49 -11.11 -3.76 -3.90
N TYR A 50 -10.30 -4.66 -3.34
CA TYR A 50 -10.10 -4.82 -1.91
C TYR A 50 -8.62 -4.99 -1.58
N HIS A 51 -8.30 -4.80 -0.29
CA HIS A 51 -6.98 -5.10 0.25
C HIS A 51 -7.12 -5.72 1.64
N LEU A 52 -6.15 -6.57 1.96
CA LEU A 52 -6.00 -7.18 3.28
C LEU A 52 -4.52 -7.32 3.58
N GLY A 53 -4.11 -7.04 4.82
CA GLY A 53 -2.70 -7.15 5.19
C GLY A 53 -2.45 -6.91 6.67
N ALA A 54 -1.17 -6.95 7.01
CA ALA A 54 -0.65 -6.65 8.32
C ALA A 54 0.20 -5.37 8.29
N PHE A 55 0.31 -4.72 9.43
CA PHE A 55 1.16 -3.56 9.60
C PHE A 55 1.90 -3.61 10.93
N THR A 56 3.07 -3.02 10.94
CA THR A 56 3.81 -2.67 12.16
C THR A 56 4.13 -1.18 12.16
N TYR A 57 4.09 -0.56 13.32
CA TYR A 57 4.44 0.84 13.52
C TYR A 57 5.35 0.98 14.72
N ILE A 58 6.43 1.71 14.55
CA ILE A 58 7.38 2.06 15.60
C ILE A 58 7.47 3.58 15.67
N LYS A 59 7.06 4.15 16.78
CA LYS A 59 7.22 5.58 17.03
C LYS A 59 8.67 5.86 17.42
N LEU A 60 9.28 6.77 16.71
CA LEU A 60 10.62 7.28 17.02
C LEU A 60 10.52 8.42 18.03
N PRO A 61 11.61 8.80 18.71
CA PRO A 61 11.68 10.05 19.43
C PRO A 61 11.27 11.20 18.52
N LEU A 62 10.56 12.20 19.02
CA LEU A 62 9.91 13.28 18.29
C LEU A 62 8.47 12.93 17.84
N ILE A 63 8.02 13.57 16.76
CA ILE A 63 6.64 13.46 16.26
C ILE A 63 6.45 12.40 15.16
N PHE A 64 7.54 11.74 14.73
CA PHE A 64 7.51 10.79 13.62
C PHE A 64 7.65 9.35 14.09
N GLY A 65 7.25 8.43 13.24
CA GLY A 65 7.51 7.01 13.36
C GLY A 65 7.55 6.35 11.99
N ILE A 66 7.96 5.09 11.96
CA ILE A 66 8.03 4.27 10.74
C ILE A 66 6.92 3.24 10.81
N GLN A 67 6.13 3.15 9.74
CA GLN A 67 5.11 2.13 9.56
C GLN A 67 5.46 1.29 8.34
N ALA A 68 5.68 0.00 8.53
CA ALA A 68 5.87 -0.98 7.47
C ALA A 68 4.64 -1.87 7.36
N GLU A 69 4.28 -2.25 6.15
CA GLU A 69 3.10 -3.08 5.90
C GLU A 69 3.41 -4.16 4.87
N ALA A 70 2.63 -5.24 4.92
CA ALA A 70 2.53 -6.23 3.85
C ALA A 70 1.05 -6.44 3.58
N GLN A 71 0.60 -6.17 2.34
CA GLN A 71 -0.81 -6.26 1.99
C GLN A 71 -1.02 -6.86 0.60
N TYR A 72 -1.94 -7.80 0.50
CA TYR A 72 -2.53 -8.19 -0.77
C TYR A 72 -3.55 -7.14 -1.20
N SER A 73 -3.52 -6.72 -2.46
CA SER A 73 -4.35 -5.64 -2.98
C SER A 73 -4.77 -5.91 -4.41
N THR A 74 -6.05 -5.70 -4.71
CA THR A 74 -6.56 -5.76 -6.08
C THR A 74 -6.76 -4.34 -6.60
N GLN A 75 -6.33 -4.11 -7.85
CA GLN A 75 -6.40 -2.83 -8.54
C GLN A 75 -6.56 -3.04 -10.05
N GLY A 76 -6.71 -1.97 -10.81
CA GLY A 76 -6.85 -2.04 -12.27
C GLY A 76 -7.70 -0.90 -12.82
N GLY A 77 -8.28 -1.12 -14.00
CA GLY A 77 -9.12 -0.14 -14.67
C GLY A 77 -10.13 -0.80 -15.61
N LYS A 78 -11.19 -0.08 -15.91
CA LYS A 78 -12.20 -0.47 -16.90
C LYS A 78 -12.15 0.53 -18.05
N PHE A 79 -12.14 0.04 -19.27
CA PHE A 79 -12.16 0.87 -20.47
C PHE A 79 -13.01 0.21 -21.55
N GLU A 80 -13.60 1.02 -22.39
CA GLU A 80 -14.45 0.58 -23.50
C GLU A 80 -13.71 0.77 -24.81
N LEU A 81 -13.59 -0.31 -25.59
CA LEU A 81 -13.05 -0.31 -26.95
C LEU A 81 -14.06 -0.94 -27.87
N SER A 82 -14.49 -0.19 -28.91
CA SER A 82 -15.43 -0.69 -29.92
C SER A 82 -16.70 -1.30 -29.33
N GLN A 83 -17.30 -0.67 -28.32
CA GLN A 83 -18.49 -1.12 -27.59
C GLN A 83 -18.28 -2.41 -26.75
N VAL A 84 -17.04 -2.86 -26.58
CA VAL A 84 -16.69 -3.98 -25.70
C VAL A 84 -16.10 -3.44 -24.42
N VAL A 85 -16.70 -3.84 -23.30
CA VAL A 85 -16.21 -3.47 -21.96
C VAL A 85 -15.04 -4.37 -21.58
N ASN A 86 -13.88 -3.75 -21.42
CA ASN A 86 -12.65 -4.38 -21.00
C ASN A 86 -12.36 -4.02 -19.53
N LYS A 87 -12.13 -5.01 -18.69
CA LYS A 87 -11.78 -4.81 -17.29
C LYS A 87 -10.47 -5.52 -16.96
N ASN A 88 -9.44 -4.74 -16.68
CA ASN A 88 -8.17 -5.24 -16.15
C ASN A 88 -8.27 -5.38 -14.64
N ASN A 89 -7.97 -6.57 -14.12
CA ASN A 89 -7.85 -6.84 -12.70
C ASN A 89 -6.43 -7.30 -12.41
N LEU A 90 -5.70 -6.50 -11.68
CA LEU A 90 -4.32 -6.77 -11.26
C LEU A 90 -4.31 -7.04 -9.76
N SER A 91 -3.62 -8.09 -9.35
CA SER A 91 -3.42 -8.46 -7.95
C SER A 91 -1.96 -8.27 -7.58
N TYR A 92 -1.71 -7.58 -6.47
CA TYR A 92 -0.37 -7.26 -6.00
C TYR A 92 -0.17 -7.66 -4.54
N LEU A 93 1.04 -8.09 -4.23
CA LEU A 93 1.57 -8.05 -2.88
C LEU A 93 2.33 -6.72 -2.73
N ASN A 94 1.76 -5.80 -1.95
CA ASN A 94 2.32 -4.46 -1.74
C ASN A 94 3.03 -4.37 -0.40
N ILE A 95 4.20 -3.73 -0.40
CA ILE A 95 5.04 -3.48 0.77
C ILE A 95 5.28 -1.98 0.89
N PRO A 96 4.37 -1.22 1.50
CA PRO A 96 4.59 0.20 1.81
C PRO A 96 5.50 0.36 3.03
N VAL A 97 6.43 1.33 2.94
CA VAL A 97 7.24 1.80 4.06
C VAL A 97 6.97 3.29 4.22
N LEU A 98 6.32 3.66 5.31
CA LEU A 98 5.74 4.98 5.49
C LEU A 98 6.34 5.68 6.69
N ILE A 99 6.63 6.97 6.54
CA ILE A 99 6.82 7.88 7.65
C ILE A 99 5.43 8.29 8.13
N ARG A 100 5.17 8.12 9.42
CA ARG A 100 3.90 8.46 10.05
C ARG A 100 4.12 9.46 11.18
N SER A 101 3.27 10.48 11.24
CA SER A 101 3.21 11.46 12.31
C SER A 101 1.84 11.43 12.97
N ASP A 102 1.81 11.33 14.30
CA ASP A 102 0.59 11.26 15.10
C ASP A 102 0.30 12.60 15.76
N PHE A 103 -0.93 13.13 15.56
CA PHE A 103 -1.45 14.37 16.16
C PHE A 103 -2.79 14.08 16.85
N GLY A 104 -2.75 13.80 18.14
CA GLY A 104 -3.93 13.35 18.88
C GLY A 104 -4.50 12.06 18.27
N PRO A 105 -5.79 12.03 17.91
CA PRO A 105 -6.41 10.87 17.27
C PRO A 105 -6.05 10.74 15.79
N PHE A 106 -5.58 11.81 15.15
CA PHE A 106 -5.23 11.82 13.73
C PHE A 106 -3.79 11.38 13.50
N ASN A 107 -3.54 10.83 12.32
CA ASN A 107 -2.19 10.61 11.82
C ASN A 107 -2.11 10.95 10.33
N PHE A 108 -0.92 11.41 9.93
CA PHE A 108 -0.54 11.60 8.54
C PHE A 108 0.57 10.62 8.22
N HIS A 109 0.54 10.03 7.03
CA HIS A 109 1.57 9.11 6.63
C HIS A 109 1.84 9.23 5.14
N PHE A 110 3.12 9.12 4.78
CA PHE A 110 3.57 9.13 3.40
C PHE A 110 4.81 8.28 3.22
N GLY A 111 5.05 7.79 2.03
CA GLY A 111 6.25 7.03 1.71
C GLY A 111 6.13 6.18 0.46
N PRO A 112 7.20 5.47 0.11
CA PRO A 112 7.23 4.56 -1.01
C PRO A 112 6.43 3.28 -0.74
N GLN A 113 5.95 2.68 -1.83
CA GLN A 113 5.34 1.36 -1.84
C GLN A 113 5.93 0.54 -2.99
N PHE A 114 6.39 -0.66 -2.66
CA PHE A 114 6.83 -1.65 -3.63
C PHE A 114 5.72 -2.66 -3.84
N GLY A 115 5.39 -2.95 -5.09
CA GLY A 115 4.38 -3.92 -5.50
C GLY A 115 5.00 -5.07 -6.28
N LEU A 116 4.60 -6.30 -5.93
CA LEU A 116 4.90 -7.51 -6.69
C LEU A 116 3.61 -8.03 -7.30
N LEU A 117 3.57 -8.13 -8.64
CA LEU A 117 2.41 -8.63 -9.36
C LEU A 117 2.23 -10.14 -9.11
N THR A 118 1.12 -10.51 -8.52
CA THR A 118 0.78 -11.91 -8.22
C THR A 118 -0.18 -12.51 -9.23
N GLY A 119 -0.95 -11.66 -9.94
CA GLY A 119 -1.86 -12.09 -10.99
C GLY A 119 -2.41 -10.91 -11.79
N ALA A 120 -2.70 -11.15 -13.06
CA ALA A 120 -3.35 -10.18 -13.94
C ALA A 120 -4.38 -10.88 -14.83
N ASN A 121 -5.60 -10.38 -14.84
CA ASN A 121 -6.69 -10.94 -15.64
C ASN A 121 -7.42 -9.84 -16.40
N LEU A 122 -7.63 -10.07 -17.69
CA LEU A 122 -8.51 -9.28 -18.53
C LEU A 122 -9.87 -9.97 -18.61
N SER A 123 -10.92 -9.27 -18.21
CA SER A 123 -12.30 -9.72 -18.38
C SER A 123 -12.91 -9.05 -19.61
N LEU A 124 -13.27 -9.87 -20.59
CA LEU A 124 -13.99 -9.50 -21.82
C LEU A 124 -15.37 -10.15 -21.77
N ASN A 125 -16.43 -9.38 -21.64
CA ASN A 125 -17.80 -9.90 -21.56
C ASN A 125 -17.98 -11.07 -20.56
N GLY A 126 -17.28 -11.04 -19.44
CA GLY A 126 -17.33 -12.08 -18.41
C GLY A 126 -16.33 -13.23 -18.56
N ILE A 127 -15.66 -13.35 -19.70
CA ILE A 127 -14.59 -14.33 -19.93
C ILE A 127 -13.29 -13.75 -19.38
N LYS A 128 -12.62 -14.50 -18.49
CA LYS A 128 -11.34 -14.11 -17.90
C LYS A 128 -10.18 -14.75 -18.64
N ASN A 129 -9.27 -13.93 -19.13
CA ASN A 129 -8.01 -14.36 -19.73
C ASN A 129 -6.86 -13.92 -18.84
N ASP A 130 -5.90 -14.80 -18.61
CA ASP A 130 -4.65 -14.45 -17.94
C ASP A 130 -3.80 -13.60 -18.89
N ILE A 131 -3.37 -12.43 -18.38
CA ILE A 131 -2.55 -11.47 -19.13
C ILE A 131 -1.31 -11.06 -18.32
N LYS A 132 -0.89 -11.88 -17.37
CA LYS A 132 0.21 -11.55 -16.48
C LYS A 132 1.50 -11.23 -17.24
N ASP A 133 1.79 -11.95 -18.31
CA ASP A 133 2.98 -11.75 -19.13
C ASP A 133 3.03 -10.39 -19.84
N GLN A 134 1.90 -9.68 -19.92
CA GLN A 134 1.79 -8.34 -20.52
C GLN A 134 2.15 -7.22 -19.53
N PHE A 135 2.37 -7.55 -18.27
CA PHE A 135 2.64 -6.60 -17.22
C PHE A 135 3.99 -6.86 -16.53
N SER A 136 4.61 -5.78 -16.08
CA SER A 136 5.81 -5.86 -15.26
C SER A 136 5.51 -6.51 -13.91
N ASP A 137 6.33 -7.44 -13.47
CA ASP A 137 6.21 -8.10 -12.16
C ASP A 137 6.37 -7.14 -10.98
N ARG A 138 6.90 -5.94 -11.23
CA ARG A 138 7.21 -4.97 -10.16
C ARG A 138 6.58 -3.64 -10.45
N ASP A 139 5.88 -3.10 -9.45
CA ASP A 139 5.35 -1.73 -9.41
C ASP A 139 6.07 -0.92 -8.33
N PHE A 140 6.16 0.38 -8.54
CA PHE A 140 6.67 1.34 -7.58
C PHE A 140 5.73 2.53 -7.51
N SER A 141 5.28 2.84 -6.30
CA SER A 141 4.27 3.86 -6.05
C SER A 141 4.66 4.75 -4.88
N ILE A 142 4.09 5.93 -4.82
CA ILE A 142 4.10 6.80 -3.65
C ILE A 142 2.73 6.77 -2.97
N VAL A 143 2.74 6.73 -1.65
CA VAL A 143 1.55 6.72 -0.80
C VAL A 143 1.49 8.01 -0.01
N VAL A 144 0.33 8.65 0.02
CA VAL A 144 0.01 9.75 0.93
C VAL A 144 -1.33 9.44 1.57
N GLY A 145 -1.46 9.63 2.88
CA GLY A 145 -2.71 9.33 3.55
C GLY A 145 -2.87 9.97 4.91
N ILE A 146 -4.10 9.91 5.35
CA ILE A 146 -4.53 10.33 6.68
C ILE A 146 -5.19 9.15 7.40
N GLY A 147 -5.12 9.15 8.71
CA GLY A 147 -5.80 8.15 9.52
C GLY A 147 -6.38 8.75 10.78
N LEU A 148 -7.36 8.07 11.31
CA LEU A 148 -8.04 8.39 12.57
C LEU A 148 -7.94 7.16 13.48
N ARG A 149 -7.43 7.37 14.70
CA ARG A 149 -7.44 6.35 15.75
C ARG A 149 -8.79 6.40 16.45
N LEU A 150 -9.40 5.25 16.59
CA LEU A 150 -10.69 5.06 17.25
C LEU A 150 -10.49 4.29 18.58
N PRO A 151 -11.49 4.31 19.48
CA PRO A 151 -11.52 3.42 20.65
C PRO A 151 -11.39 1.95 20.26
N ALA A 152 -11.20 1.07 21.25
CA ALA A 152 -11.12 -0.37 21.09
C ALA A 152 -10.01 -0.84 20.13
N ARG A 153 -8.88 -0.11 20.04
CA ARG A 153 -7.72 -0.42 19.17
C ARG A 153 -8.03 -0.39 17.68
N LEU A 154 -9.14 0.24 17.31
CA LEU A 154 -9.54 0.42 15.93
C LEU A 154 -8.90 1.66 15.31
N GLY A 155 -8.91 1.73 13.99
CA GLY A 155 -8.52 2.91 13.24
C GLY A 155 -9.06 2.85 11.82
N VAL A 156 -9.28 4.02 11.25
CA VAL A 156 -9.68 4.19 9.84
C VAL A 156 -8.60 4.98 9.15
N SER A 157 -8.31 4.67 7.89
CA SER A 157 -7.38 5.47 7.09
C SER A 157 -7.85 5.60 5.65
N LEU A 158 -7.65 6.79 5.10
CA LEU A 158 -7.83 7.09 3.69
C LEU A 158 -6.46 7.40 3.08
N ARG A 159 -6.17 6.79 1.91
CA ARG A 159 -4.91 6.92 1.20
C ARG A 159 -5.13 7.20 -0.27
N TYR A 160 -4.22 7.95 -0.82
CA TYR A 160 -4.00 8.08 -2.24
C TYR A 160 -2.68 7.40 -2.60
N VAL A 161 -2.72 6.49 -3.56
CA VAL A 161 -1.55 5.76 -4.05
C VAL A 161 -1.38 6.09 -5.52
N LYS A 162 -0.20 6.61 -5.87
CA LYS A 162 0.15 6.99 -7.24
C LYS A 162 1.32 6.16 -7.73
N GLY A 163 1.08 5.30 -8.73
CA GLY A 163 2.12 4.58 -9.45
C GLY A 163 3.07 5.54 -10.19
N LEU A 164 4.35 5.32 -10.03
CA LEU A 164 5.39 6.09 -10.67
C LEU A 164 6.01 5.34 -11.84
N LYS A 165 6.05 4.00 -11.76
CA LYS A 165 6.60 3.13 -12.79
C LYS A 165 5.54 2.79 -13.83
N ASN A 166 5.96 2.64 -15.10
CA ASN A 166 5.17 1.97 -16.11
C ASN A 166 5.02 0.48 -15.76
N VAL A 167 3.79 0.00 -15.65
CA VAL A 167 3.48 -1.40 -15.32
C VAL A 167 3.21 -2.26 -16.54
N SER A 168 3.05 -1.69 -17.74
CA SER A 168 2.97 -2.44 -19.00
C SER A 168 4.36 -2.91 -19.42
N ASP A 169 4.45 -4.09 -20.03
CA ASP A 169 5.68 -4.53 -20.69
C ASP A 169 5.80 -3.79 -22.05
N PRO A 170 6.84 -2.95 -22.24
CA PRO A 170 7.00 -2.17 -23.46
C PRO A 170 7.21 -3.02 -24.72
N SER A 171 7.64 -4.27 -24.56
CA SER A 171 7.86 -5.20 -25.68
C SER A 171 6.54 -5.79 -26.24
N ILE A 172 5.47 -5.74 -25.44
CA ILE A 172 4.16 -6.30 -25.81
C ILE A 172 3.13 -5.18 -25.98
N ILE A 173 3.14 -4.20 -25.09
CA ILE A 173 2.18 -3.09 -25.08
C ILE A 173 2.94 -1.78 -25.24
N ASN A 174 2.82 -1.14 -26.40
CA ASN A 174 3.45 0.16 -26.67
C ASN A 174 2.69 1.34 -26.00
N GLU A 175 2.26 1.14 -24.75
CA GLU A 175 1.50 2.11 -23.95
C GLU A 175 2.05 2.21 -22.54
N GLU A 176 2.28 3.42 -22.08
CA GLU A 176 2.58 3.64 -20.66
C GLU A 176 1.31 3.51 -19.82
N THR A 177 1.34 2.56 -18.90
CA THR A 177 0.24 2.33 -17.94
C THR A 177 0.73 2.55 -16.53
N LYS A 178 0.10 3.47 -15.80
CA LYS A 178 0.41 3.75 -14.37
C LYS A 178 -0.83 3.55 -13.52
N ASN A 179 -0.69 2.81 -12.44
CA ASN A 179 -1.76 2.58 -11.48
C ASN A 179 -1.98 3.81 -10.59
N THR A 180 -3.23 4.10 -10.28
CA THR A 180 -3.62 5.13 -9.32
C THR A 180 -4.81 4.61 -8.54
N MET A 181 -4.81 4.77 -7.21
CA MET A 181 -5.97 4.34 -6.41
C MET A 181 -6.18 5.19 -5.16
N PHE A 182 -7.44 5.24 -4.75
CA PHE A 182 -7.85 5.59 -3.40
C PHE A 182 -8.09 4.31 -2.60
N GLN A 183 -7.65 4.30 -1.35
CA GLN A 183 -7.74 3.15 -0.47
C GLN A 183 -8.36 3.57 0.86
N LEU A 184 -9.50 2.99 1.21
CA LEU A 184 -10.16 3.15 2.50
C LEU A 184 -9.91 1.88 3.32
N SER A 185 -9.32 2.03 4.50
CA SER A 185 -8.95 0.88 5.35
C SER A 185 -9.51 1.00 6.74
N LEU A 186 -9.98 -0.11 7.28
CA LEU A 186 -10.16 -0.35 8.71
C LEU A 186 -8.91 -1.07 9.22
N LYS A 187 -8.41 -0.64 10.39
CA LYS A 187 -7.25 -1.21 11.07
C LYS A 187 -7.66 -1.74 12.43
N TYR A 188 -7.03 -2.83 12.85
CA TYR A 188 -7.13 -3.36 14.20
C TYR A 188 -5.76 -3.68 14.75
N SER A 189 -5.40 -3.06 15.88
CA SER A 189 -4.10 -3.25 16.52
C SER A 189 -4.19 -4.39 17.53
N LEU A 190 -3.50 -5.49 17.23
CA LEU A 190 -3.38 -6.64 18.13
C LEU A 190 -2.50 -6.32 19.34
N ILE A 191 -1.35 -5.74 19.06
CA ILE A 191 -0.32 -5.41 20.06
C ILE A 191 -0.09 -3.91 20.04
N GLN A 192 -0.16 -3.29 21.22
CA GLN A 192 0.17 -1.89 21.43
C GLN A 192 0.99 -1.79 22.71
N LEU A 193 2.28 -1.47 22.57
CA LEU A 193 3.21 -1.27 23.66
C LEU A 193 3.58 0.21 23.75
N GLY A 194 3.75 0.74 24.97
CA GLY A 194 4.15 2.14 25.19
C GLY A 194 3.11 3.19 24.76
N ILE A 195 1.89 2.81 24.44
CA ILE A 195 0.79 3.75 24.15
C ILE A 195 0.11 4.05 25.49
N GLU A 196 0.24 5.28 25.99
CA GLU A 196 -0.56 5.73 27.14
C GLU A 196 -2.04 5.48 26.83
N LYS A 197 -2.72 4.73 27.71
CA LYS A 197 -4.18 4.71 27.69
C LYS A 197 -4.64 6.15 27.88
N SER A 198 -5.40 6.67 26.94
CA SER A 198 -6.16 7.91 27.15
C SER A 198 -6.93 7.71 28.46
N LYS A 199 -6.66 8.55 29.47
CA LYS A 199 -7.49 8.58 30.66
C LYS A 199 -8.90 8.94 30.19
N GLU A 200 -9.84 8.02 30.42
CA GLU A 200 -11.26 8.30 30.37
C GLU A 200 -11.63 9.38 31.34
#